data_5f18bb06317e4d1322307137b9404d2e
#
_entry.id   5f18bb06317e4d1322307137b9404d2e
#
_cell.length_a   1.000
_cell.length_b   1.000
_cell.length_c   1.000
_cell.angle_alpha   90.00
_cell.angle_beta   90.00
_cell.angle_gamma   90.00
#
_symmetry.space_group_name_H-M   'P 1'
#
loop_
_entity.id
_entity.type
_entity.pdbx_description
1 polymer ?
#
loop_
_entity_poly.entity_id
_entity_poly.type
_entity_poly.pdbx_seq_one_letter_code
_entity_poly.pdbx_strand_id
1 'polypeptide(L)'
;MANLKLEEIMTRPAFSARKDTPVKDIAFEIFYGFFSGMPVTDSDGRVIGVVTEIDLLKQIRQGEDLEKLKADEMMTKEPVTIDINTTLDDVLNIMIEKNIIRIPVTEKGHLVGVIARRDILRYYLQPEFFVHS
;
A
#
# COMPACT_ATOMS: atom_id res chain seq x y z
N MET A 1 15.67 13.96 11.00
CA MET A 1 14.76 13.66 9.87
C MET A 1 13.76 14.78 9.60
N ALA A 2 14.00 15.91 10.19
CA ALA A 2 12.97 16.93 10.37
C ALA A 2 12.33 17.49 9.10
N ASN A 3 13.01 17.50 7.98
CA ASN A 3 12.51 18.19 6.78
C ASN A 3 12.22 17.27 5.59
N LEU A 4 12.28 15.97 5.79
CA LEU A 4 12.00 15.04 4.71
C LEU A 4 10.50 14.90 4.52
N LYS A 5 10.03 15.14 3.29
CA LYS A 5 8.64 14.97 2.91
C LYS A 5 8.42 13.57 2.35
N LEU A 6 7.29 12.96 2.69
CA LEU A 6 6.98 11.60 2.20
C LEU A 6 6.95 11.51 0.68
N GLU A 7 6.48 12.56 0.01
CA GLU A 7 6.42 12.57 -1.46
C GLU A 7 7.81 12.42 -2.11
N GLU A 8 8.87 12.72 -1.37
CA GLU A 8 10.24 12.59 -1.88
C GLU A 8 10.74 11.15 -1.87
N ILE A 9 10.16 10.29 -1.03
CA ILE A 9 10.63 8.91 -0.88
C ILE A 9 9.57 7.86 -1.21
N MET A 10 8.29 8.21 -1.24
CA MET A 10 7.23 7.25 -1.54
C MET A 10 7.25 6.83 -3.01
N THR A 11 6.70 5.65 -3.28
CA THR A 11 6.52 5.16 -4.65
C THR A 11 5.23 5.74 -5.22
N ARG A 12 5.29 6.27 -6.44
CA ARG A 12 4.13 6.76 -7.16
C ARG A 12 4.35 6.69 -8.67
N PRO A 13 3.27 6.51 -9.47
CA PRO A 13 1.91 6.34 -8.98
C PRO A 13 1.77 5.06 -8.17
N ALA A 14 0.81 5.03 -7.26
CA ALA A 14 0.52 3.83 -6.49
C ALA A 14 -0.26 2.86 -7.36
N PHE A 15 0.15 1.59 -7.39
CA PHE A 15 -0.67 0.55 -7.99
C PHE A 15 -1.83 0.26 -7.05
N SER A 16 -3.04 0.22 -7.60
CA SER A 16 -4.24 -0.01 -6.82
C SER A 16 -5.25 -0.80 -7.63
N ALA A 17 -6.19 -1.41 -6.93
CA ALA A 17 -7.33 -2.09 -7.53
C ALA A 17 -8.61 -1.32 -7.21
N ARG A 18 -9.65 -1.58 -7.96
CA ARG A 18 -10.99 -1.09 -7.67
C ARG A 18 -11.75 -2.12 -6.86
N LYS A 19 -12.84 -1.69 -6.21
CA LYS A 19 -13.65 -2.58 -5.38
C LYS A 19 -14.20 -3.79 -6.13
N ASP A 20 -14.46 -3.64 -7.42
CA ASP A 20 -15.02 -4.69 -8.27
C ASP A 20 -13.98 -5.43 -9.10
N THR A 21 -12.70 -5.14 -8.90
CA THR A 21 -11.62 -5.85 -9.59
C THR A 21 -11.63 -7.32 -9.18
N PRO A 22 -11.57 -8.26 -10.15
CA PRO A 22 -11.47 -9.69 -9.80
C PRO A 22 -10.22 -9.95 -8.96
N VAL A 23 -10.38 -10.72 -7.90
CA VAL A 23 -9.29 -11.03 -6.98
C VAL A 23 -8.15 -11.74 -7.68
N LYS A 24 -8.44 -12.56 -8.68
CA LYS A 24 -7.40 -13.22 -9.46
C LYS A 24 -6.49 -12.22 -10.17
N ASP A 25 -7.02 -11.12 -10.69
CA ASP A 25 -6.23 -10.08 -11.33
C ASP A 25 -5.31 -9.40 -10.32
N ILE A 26 -5.82 -9.16 -9.11
CA ILE A 26 -5.00 -8.60 -8.03
C ILE A 26 -3.89 -9.56 -7.65
N ALA A 27 -4.19 -10.85 -7.56
CA ALA A 27 -3.22 -11.88 -7.24
C ALA A 27 -2.06 -11.91 -8.25
N PHE A 28 -2.36 -11.81 -9.55
CA PHE A 28 -1.34 -11.73 -10.58
C PHE A 28 -0.48 -10.48 -10.43
N GLU A 29 -1.08 -9.33 -10.17
CA GLU A 29 -0.33 -8.08 -9.99
C GLU A 29 0.60 -8.17 -8.79
N ILE A 30 0.13 -8.72 -7.67
CA ILE A 30 0.96 -8.90 -6.47
C ILE A 30 2.10 -9.87 -6.78
N PHE A 31 1.80 -10.99 -7.43
CA PHE A 31 2.79 -12.01 -7.74
C PHE A 31 3.88 -11.48 -8.67
N TYR A 32 3.51 -10.87 -9.80
CA TYR A 32 4.46 -10.39 -10.80
C TYR A 32 5.17 -9.11 -10.38
N GLY A 33 4.51 -8.27 -9.59
CA GLY A 33 5.09 -7.02 -9.12
C GLY A 33 5.92 -7.16 -7.86
N PHE A 34 5.95 -8.35 -7.25
CA PHE A 34 6.62 -8.59 -5.98
C PHE A 34 6.10 -7.68 -4.86
N PHE A 35 4.81 -7.36 -4.91
CA PHE A 35 4.16 -6.58 -3.88
C PHE A 35 3.70 -7.50 -2.76
N SER A 36 3.67 -6.99 -1.53
CA SER A 36 3.09 -7.71 -0.39
C SER A 36 1.59 -7.50 -0.27
N GLY A 37 1.07 -6.46 -0.92
CA GLY A 37 -0.33 -6.13 -0.91
C GLY A 37 -0.64 -4.98 -1.85
N MET A 38 -1.93 -4.71 -2.04
CA MET A 38 -2.39 -3.70 -2.97
C MET A 38 -3.56 -2.92 -2.37
N PRO A 39 -3.52 -1.59 -2.37
CA PRO A 39 -4.66 -0.79 -1.95
C PRO A 39 -5.84 -0.98 -2.88
N VAL A 40 -7.05 -0.93 -2.31
CA VAL A 40 -8.29 -0.95 -3.07
C VAL A 40 -8.94 0.42 -2.92
N THR A 41 -9.34 1.00 -4.05
CA THR A 41 -9.95 2.33 -4.06
C THR A 41 -11.37 2.27 -4.60
N ASP A 42 -12.16 3.27 -4.21
CA ASP A 42 -13.49 3.50 -4.80
C ASP A 42 -13.37 4.31 -6.09
N SER A 43 -14.54 4.68 -6.66
CA SER A 43 -14.57 5.44 -7.91
C SER A 43 -13.98 6.84 -7.81
N ASP A 44 -13.88 7.39 -6.59
CA ASP A 44 -13.27 8.70 -6.36
C ASP A 44 -11.78 8.62 -6.04
N GLY A 45 -11.22 7.41 -6.02
CA GLY A 45 -9.80 7.22 -5.71
C GLY A 45 -9.50 7.17 -4.22
N ARG A 46 -10.52 7.05 -3.37
CA ARG A 46 -10.33 6.94 -1.93
C ARG A 46 -9.99 5.49 -1.56
N VAL A 47 -9.07 5.33 -0.63
CA VAL A 47 -8.68 4.00 -0.16
C VAL A 47 -9.78 3.44 0.73
N ILE A 48 -10.33 2.29 0.33
CA ILE A 48 -11.42 1.63 1.06
C ILE A 48 -10.98 0.30 1.67
N GLY A 49 -9.84 -0.23 1.27
CA GLY A 49 -9.34 -1.49 1.78
C GLY A 49 -7.96 -1.79 1.25
N VAL A 50 -7.46 -2.96 1.62
CA VAL A 50 -6.19 -3.49 1.10
C VAL A 50 -6.34 -5.00 0.93
N VAL A 51 -5.75 -5.53 -0.14
CA VAL A 51 -5.64 -6.98 -0.36
C VAL A 51 -4.17 -7.34 -0.17
N THR A 52 -3.89 -8.25 0.75
CA THR A 52 -2.53 -8.69 1.05
C THR A 52 -2.33 -10.14 0.60
N GLU A 53 -1.07 -10.57 0.57
CA GLU A 53 -0.75 -11.98 0.29
C GLU A 53 -1.45 -12.91 1.27
N ILE A 54 -1.49 -12.54 2.55
CA ILE A 54 -2.16 -13.33 3.59
C ILE A 54 -3.66 -13.43 3.30
N ASP A 55 -4.29 -12.34 2.87
CA ASP A 55 -5.72 -12.37 2.51
C ASP A 55 -5.97 -13.35 1.38
N LEU A 56 -5.09 -13.37 0.36
CA LEU A 56 -5.21 -14.32 -0.75
C LEU A 56 -5.04 -15.76 -0.29
N LEU A 57 -4.05 -16.02 0.56
CA LEU A 57 -3.81 -17.36 1.09
C LEU A 57 -5.00 -17.87 1.90
N LYS A 58 -5.64 -16.98 2.67
CA LYS A 58 -6.84 -17.35 3.43
C LYS A 58 -7.97 -17.78 2.51
N GLN A 59 -8.18 -17.09 1.39
CA GLN A 59 -9.20 -17.43 0.42
C GLN A 59 -8.91 -18.78 -0.24
N ILE A 60 -7.66 -19.02 -0.59
CA ILE A 60 -7.24 -20.30 -1.16
C ILE A 60 -7.48 -21.44 -0.16
N ARG A 61 -7.14 -21.24 1.11
CA ARG A 61 -7.35 -22.24 2.16
C ARG A 61 -8.83 -22.57 2.34
N GLN A 62 -9.71 -21.59 2.15
CA GLN A 62 -11.16 -21.78 2.24
C GLN A 62 -11.76 -22.43 1.00
N GLY A 63 -10.97 -22.67 -0.03
CA GLY A 63 -11.44 -23.28 -1.26
C GLY A 63 -12.16 -22.32 -2.19
N GLU A 64 -12.01 -21.01 -1.99
CA GLU A 64 -12.67 -20.03 -2.83
C GLU A 64 -12.02 -19.92 -4.20
N ASP A 65 -12.84 -19.61 -5.20
CA ASP A 65 -12.39 -19.39 -6.57
C ASP A 65 -12.05 -17.90 -6.74
N LEU A 66 -10.77 -17.59 -6.90
CA LEU A 66 -10.31 -16.21 -7.02
C LEU A 66 -10.88 -15.49 -8.25
N GLU A 67 -11.29 -16.23 -9.28
CA GLU A 67 -11.92 -15.63 -10.46
C GLU A 67 -13.30 -15.09 -10.17
N LYS A 68 -13.99 -15.66 -9.19
CA LYS A 68 -15.37 -15.30 -8.84
C LYS A 68 -15.49 -14.28 -7.73
N LEU A 69 -14.37 -14.00 -7.04
CA LEU A 69 -14.34 -13.02 -5.96
C LEU A 69 -13.95 -11.65 -6.51
N LYS A 70 -14.59 -10.62 -5.96
CA LYS A 70 -14.20 -9.23 -6.19
C LYS A 70 -13.45 -8.71 -4.98
N ALA A 71 -12.63 -7.68 -5.19
CA ALA A 71 -11.79 -7.12 -4.14
C ALA A 71 -12.57 -6.79 -2.87
N ASP A 72 -13.70 -6.13 -3.00
CA ASP A 72 -14.49 -5.69 -1.83
C ASP A 72 -15.11 -6.84 -1.04
N GLU A 73 -15.17 -8.05 -1.61
CA GLU A 73 -15.71 -9.21 -0.93
C GLU A 73 -14.71 -9.86 0.03
N MET A 74 -13.43 -9.59 -0.12
CA MET A 74 -12.42 -10.26 0.70
C MET A 74 -11.30 -9.33 1.21
N MET A 75 -11.27 -8.08 0.80
CA MET A 75 -10.24 -7.13 1.24
C MET A 75 -10.31 -6.90 2.75
N THR A 76 -9.18 -6.53 3.33
CA THR A 76 -9.16 -6.00 4.69
C THR A 76 -9.71 -4.58 4.63
N LYS A 77 -10.79 -4.32 5.38
CA LYS A 77 -11.42 -3.01 5.45
C LYS A 77 -10.71 -2.13 6.48
N GLU A 78 -10.87 -0.83 6.33
CA GLU A 78 -10.24 0.15 7.22
C GLU A 78 -8.73 -0.06 7.33
N PRO A 79 -8.03 -0.03 6.18
CA PRO A 79 -6.59 -0.23 6.19
C PRO A 79 -5.90 0.94 6.88
N VAL A 80 -4.70 0.68 7.39
CA VAL A 80 -3.86 1.76 7.91
C VAL A 80 -3.39 2.59 6.72
N THR A 81 -3.71 3.88 6.74
CA THR A 81 -3.24 4.86 5.76
C THR A 81 -2.60 6.02 6.49
N ILE A 82 -1.79 6.79 5.78
CA ILE A 82 -1.22 8.01 6.33
C ILE A 82 -1.47 9.17 5.36
N ASP A 83 -1.65 10.35 5.92
CA ASP A 83 -1.73 11.56 5.12
C ASP A 83 -0.34 11.93 4.60
N ILE A 84 -0.29 12.56 3.43
CA ILE A 84 0.98 12.95 2.77
C ILE A 84 1.83 13.87 3.66
N ASN A 85 1.21 14.58 4.60
CA ASN A 85 1.90 15.48 5.51
C ASN A 85 2.37 14.82 6.81
N THR A 86 2.16 13.51 6.95
CA THR A 86 2.63 12.77 8.12
C THR A 86 4.16 12.82 8.18
N THR A 87 4.71 13.02 9.38
CA THR A 87 6.16 13.06 9.55
C THR A 87 6.77 11.67 9.39
N LEU A 88 8.02 11.61 8.97
CA LEU A 88 8.71 10.32 8.84
C LEU A 88 8.81 9.61 10.20
N ASP A 89 9.00 10.36 11.29
CA ASP A 89 9.03 9.77 12.63
C ASP A 89 7.73 9.04 12.95
N ASP A 90 6.58 9.65 12.62
CA ASP A 90 5.29 9.01 12.84
C ASP A 90 5.11 7.78 11.95
N VAL A 91 5.58 7.84 10.70
CA VAL A 91 5.54 6.68 9.80
C VAL A 91 6.35 5.53 10.38
N LEU A 92 7.56 5.82 10.88
CA LEU A 92 8.41 4.81 11.49
C LEU A 92 7.73 4.16 12.70
N ASN A 93 7.11 4.98 13.55
CA ASN A 93 6.39 4.47 14.71
C ASN A 93 5.26 3.52 14.30
N ILE A 94 4.48 3.89 13.29
CA ILE A 94 3.38 3.06 12.79
C ILE A 94 3.91 1.73 12.25
N MET A 95 4.96 1.78 11.43
CA MET A 95 5.53 0.57 10.82
C MET A 95 6.08 -0.38 11.87
N ILE A 96 6.77 0.16 12.88
CA ILE A 96 7.38 -0.65 13.94
C ILE A 96 6.33 -1.21 14.87
N GLU A 97 5.43 -0.38 15.37
CA GLU A 97 4.43 -0.80 16.36
C GLU A 97 3.40 -1.76 15.78
N LYS A 98 2.99 -1.54 14.53
CA LYS A 98 1.97 -2.37 13.88
C LYS A 98 2.58 -3.46 12.99
N ASN A 99 3.89 -3.50 12.87
CA ASN A 99 4.62 -4.47 12.03
C ASN A 99 4.11 -4.46 10.59
N ILE A 100 4.02 -3.27 10.01
CA ILE A 100 3.50 -3.06 8.65
C ILE A 100 4.65 -2.85 7.67
N ILE A 101 4.57 -3.48 6.50
CA ILE A 101 5.61 -3.40 5.46
C ILE A 101 5.40 -2.20 4.54
N ARG A 102 4.15 -1.88 4.24
CA ARG A 102 3.78 -0.83 3.28
C ARG A 102 2.56 -0.09 3.79
N ILE A 103 2.52 1.21 3.55
CA ILE A 103 1.38 2.03 3.97
C ILE A 103 0.94 2.89 2.78
N PRO A 104 -0.33 2.85 2.40
CA PRO A 104 -0.85 3.78 1.41
C PRO A 104 -0.80 5.22 1.94
N VAL A 105 -0.37 6.13 1.07
CA VAL A 105 -0.29 7.57 1.38
C VAL A 105 -1.44 8.26 0.67
N THR A 106 -2.18 9.07 1.42
CA THR A 106 -3.34 9.77 0.88
C THR A 106 -3.16 11.28 1.01
N GLU A 107 -3.84 11.99 0.13
CA GLU A 107 -4.00 13.44 0.21
C GLU A 107 -5.48 13.73 0.11
N LYS A 108 -6.05 14.32 1.15
CA LYS A 108 -7.51 14.55 1.26
C LYS A 108 -8.31 13.26 1.02
N GLY A 109 -7.77 12.14 1.50
CA GLY A 109 -8.41 10.82 1.38
C GLY A 109 -8.14 10.08 0.07
N HIS A 110 -7.56 10.76 -0.94
CA HIS A 110 -7.25 10.14 -2.23
C HIS A 110 -5.86 9.51 -2.22
N LEU A 111 -5.74 8.32 -2.79
CA LEU A 111 -4.47 7.62 -2.87
C LEU A 111 -3.51 8.38 -3.79
N VAL A 112 -2.33 8.73 -3.27
CA VAL A 112 -1.30 9.44 -4.04
C VAL A 112 0.02 8.67 -4.12
N GLY A 113 0.22 7.69 -3.27
CA GLY A 113 1.44 6.90 -3.29
C GLY A 113 1.41 5.79 -2.25
N VAL A 114 2.51 5.08 -2.16
CA VAL A 114 2.71 4.03 -1.15
C VAL A 114 4.11 4.20 -0.60
N ILE A 115 4.27 4.11 0.71
CA ILE A 115 5.58 4.11 1.34
C ILE A 115 5.85 2.72 1.91
N ALA A 116 7.00 2.15 1.56
CA ALA A 116 7.43 0.85 2.03
C ALA A 116 8.65 0.98 2.93
N ARG A 117 8.90 -0.03 3.74
CA ARG A 117 10.12 -0.10 4.56
C ARG A 117 11.37 0.12 3.71
N ARG A 118 11.39 -0.45 2.49
CA ARG A 118 12.53 -0.32 1.58
C ARG A 118 12.77 1.12 1.15
N ASP A 119 11.73 1.92 0.99
CA ASP A 119 11.86 3.32 0.61
C ASP A 119 12.63 4.09 1.69
N ILE A 120 12.31 3.82 2.95
CA ILE A 120 12.99 4.46 4.09
C ILE A 120 14.43 3.98 4.20
N LEU A 121 14.65 2.66 4.08
CA LEU A 121 16.00 2.11 4.12
C LEU A 121 16.87 2.67 3.00
N ARG A 122 16.31 2.82 1.79
CA ARG A 122 17.06 3.39 0.68
C ARG A 122 17.49 4.83 0.99
N TYR A 123 16.60 5.61 1.58
CA TYR A 123 16.94 6.98 1.97
C TYR A 123 18.14 7.01 2.92
N TYR A 124 18.16 6.12 3.90
CA TYR A 124 19.26 6.06 4.88
C TYR A 124 20.54 5.47 4.32
N LEU A 125 20.43 4.50 3.42
CA LEU A 125 21.62 3.83 2.87
C LEU A 125 22.19 4.55 1.66
N GLN A 126 21.34 5.23 0.90
CA GLN A 126 21.71 5.88 -0.35
C GLN A 126 21.03 7.26 -0.45
N PRO A 127 21.31 8.16 0.50
CA PRO A 127 20.62 9.45 0.53
C PRO A 127 20.87 10.31 -0.69
N GLU A 128 21.96 10.08 -1.42
CA GLU A 128 22.27 10.81 -2.64
C GLU A 128 21.23 10.65 -3.74
N PHE A 129 20.44 9.59 -3.72
CA PHE A 129 19.36 9.42 -4.68
C PHE A 129 18.15 10.31 -4.39
N PHE A 130 18.14 10.98 -3.27
CA PHE A 130 17.02 11.80 -2.82
C PHE A 130 17.40 13.28 -2.69
N VAL A 131 18.55 13.66 -3.26
CA VAL A 131 18.99 15.06 -3.26
C VAL A 131 18.24 15.79 -4.37
N HIS A 132 17.63 16.92 -4.02
CA HIS A 132 16.91 17.76 -4.96
C HIS A 132 17.72 19.01 -5.23
N SER A 133 17.96 19.25 -6.47
CA SER A 133 18.63 20.47 -6.91
C SER A 133 17.65 21.61 -7.02
#